data_443028df8954eb98752384ffc3ddbfd9
#
_entry.id   443028df8954eb98752384ffc3ddbfd9
#
_cell.length_a   1.000
_cell.length_b   1.000
_cell.length_c   1.000
_cell.angle_alpha   90.00
_cell.angle_beta   90.00
_cell.angle_gamma   90.00
#
_symmetry.space_group_name_H-M   'P 1'
#
loop_
_entity.id
_entity.type
_entity.pdbx_description
1 polymer ?
#
loop_
_entity_poly.entity_id
_entity_poly.type
_entity_poly.pdbx_seq_one_letter_code
_entity_poly.pdbx_strand_id
1 'polypeptide(L)'
;LINRIVKCFTRSSPPKKIKYDIEVMNYFHFKGKRRLAQHWQRRILYKYGCDIEPGVKIHSSCIFPHPVGITLGKNVVIDENVKIHQNVTIGSSPLKSGKELMPKIEKNVTIFAGAVIAGDLTISHGAIIGANAVISRDIQAKSTVVTAKPTILT
;
A
#
# COMPACT_ATOMS: atom_id res chain seq x y z
N LEU A 1 20.39 7.98 5.81
CA LEU A 1 19.43 8.96 5.31
C LEU A 1 19.91 9.62 4.02
N ILE A 2 21.09 10.23 3.99
CA ILE A 2 21.65 10.97 2.83
C ILE A 2 21.61 10.12 1.56
N ASN A 3 22.12 8.87 1.59
CA ASN A 3 22.09 7.97 0.44
C ASN A 3 20.67 7.64 -0.07
N ARG A 4 19.67 7.61 0.82
CA ARG A 4 18.27 7.40 0.43
C ARG A 4 17.69 8.64 -0.26
N ILE A 5 17.97 9.82 0.27
CA ILE A 5 17.57 11.10 -0.34
C ILE A 5 18.18 11.24 -1.73
N VAL A 6 19.48 10.97 -1.89
CA VAL A 6 20.15 11.01 -3.20
C VAL A 6 19.48 10.06 -4.20
N LYS A 7 19.13 8.82 -3.78
CA LYS A 7 18.42 7.86 -4.64
C LYS A 7 17.05 8.34 -5.10
N CYS A 8 16.36 9.21 -4.35
CA CYS A 8 15.09 9.81 -4.79
C CYS A 8 15.26 10.72 -6.03
N PHE A 9 16.45 11.27 -6.24
CA PHE A 9 16.75 12.21 -7.34
C PHE A 9 17.54 11.58 -8.50
N THR A 10 17.99 10.32 -8.38
CA THR A 10 18.72 9.62 -9.45
C THR A 10 17.78 9.10 -10.56
N ARG A 11 18.35 8.68 -11.71
CA ARG A 11 17.61 8.12 -12.87
C ARG A 11 17.12 6.68 -12.66
N SER A 12 16.64 6.31 -11.48
CA SER A 12 16.03 4.99 -11.27
C SER A 12 14.56 4.98 -11.71
N SER A 13 14.03 3.79 -12.03
CA SER A 13 12.63 3.61 -12.46
C SER A 13 11.63 4.01 -11.35
N PRO A 14 10.39 4.45 -11.69
CA PRO A 14 9.37 4.80 -10.72
C PRO A 14 9.11 3.75 -9.64
N PRO A 15 9.05 2.43 -9.94
CA PRO A 15 8.89 1.37 -8.93
C PRO A 15 9.98 1.34 -7.86
N LYS A 16 11.20 1.73 -8.19
CA LYS A 16 12.31 1.81 -7.22
C LYS A 16 12.29 3.13 -6.45
N LYS A 17 11.96 4.22 -7.13
CA LYS A 17 11.98 5.57 -6.54
C LYS A 17 10.91 5.76 -5.47
N ILE A 18 9.68 5.31 -5.70
CA ILE A 18 8.61 5.46 -4.73
C ILE A 18 8.98 4.84 -3.38
N LYS A 19 9.69 3.72 -3.38
CA LYS A 19 10.15 3.06 -2.14
C LYS A 19 11.09 3.97 -1.33
N TYR A 20 12.03 4.63 -2.00
CA TYR A 20 12.93 5.56 -1.31
C TYR A 20 12.18 6.79 -0.80
N ASP A 21 11.24 7.34 -1.58
CA ASP A 21 10.40 8.47 -1.15
C ASP A 21 9.58 8.07 0.12
N ILE A 22 9.01 6.85 0.19
CA ILE A 22 8.29 6.31 1.36
C ILE A 22 9.23 6.11 2.55
N GLU A 23 10.41 5.54 2.35
CA GLU A 23 11.38 5.33 3.42
C GLU A 23 11.84 6.64 4.07
N VAL A 24 12.06 7.68 3.27
CA VAL A 24 12.43 9.01 3.76
C VAL A 24 11.26 9.67 4.51
N MET A 25 10.05 9.56 3.97
CA MET A 25 8.83 10.03 4.63
C MET A 25 8.70 9.42 6.03
N ASN A 26 8.78 8.09 6.12
CA ASN A 26 8.67 7.36 7.38
C ASN A 26 9.81 7.66 8.35
N TYR A 27 11.04 7.83 7.86
CA TYR A 27 12.14 8.26 8.70
C TYR A 27 11.82 9.56 9.44
N PHE A 28 11.32 10.58 8.74
CA PHE A 28 10.94 11.84 9.36
C PHE A 28 9.72 11.69 10.28
N HIS A 29 8.75 10.85 9.92
CA HIS A 29 7.60 10.57 10.75
C HIS A 29 8.01 9.98 12.12
N PHE A 30 8.82 8.92 12.13
CA PHE A 30 9.27 8.27 13.36
C PHE A 30 10.26 9.10 14.19
N LYS A 31 10.89 10.11 13.59
CA LYS A 31 11.68 11.13 14.30
C LYS A 31 10.85 12.31 14.80
N GLY A 32 9.52 12.27 14.73
CA GLY A 32 8.63 13.35 15.16
C GLY A 32 8.68 14.60 14.28
N LYS A 33 9.36 14.56 13.13
CA LYS A 33 9.50 15.71 12.20
C LYS A 33 8.31 15.80 11.25
N ARG A 34 7.12 16.06 11.80
CA ARG A 34 5.84 16.03 11.10
C ARG A 34 5.83 16.83 9.78
N ARG A 35 6.34 18.07 9.78
CA ARG A 35 6.35 18.93 8.57
C ARG A 35 7.18 18.32 7.44
N LEU A 36 8.31 17.69 7.76
CA LEU A 36 9.14 17.01 6.76
C LEU A 36 8.48 15.74 6.24
N ALA A 37 7.85 14.95 7.11
CA ALA A 37 7.08 13.78 6.69
C ALA A 37 5.95 14.18 5.73
N GLN A 38 5.19 15.24 6.04
CA GLN A 38 4.13 15.76 5.16
C GLN A 38 4.67 16.31 3.83
N HIS A 39 5.86 16.91 3.82
CA HIS A 39 6.51 17.33 2.57
C HIS A 39 6.76 16.11 1.64
N TRP A 40 7.28 15.02 2.18
CA TRP A 40 7.52 13.80 1.41
C TRP A 40 6.23 13.10 0.99
N GLN A 41 5.18 13.12 1.83
CA GLN A 41 3.84 12.63 1.44
C GLN A 41 3.31 13.39 0.22
N ARG A 42 3.34 14.72 0.25
CA ARG A 42 2.92 15.55 -0.90
C ARG A 42 3.77 15.27 -2.14
N ARG A 43 5.08 15.08 -1.97
CA ARG A 43 5.95 14.69 -3.08
C ARG A 43 5.52 13.36 -3.70
N ILE A 44 5.17 12.34 -2.90
CA ILE A 44 4.65 11.06 -3.38
C ILE A 44 3.33 11.28 -4.14
N LEU A 45 2.43 12.07 -3.55
CA LEU A 45 1.14 12.37 -4.16
C LEU A 45 1.28 13.06 -5.52
N TYR A 46 2.03 14.14 -5.60
CA TYR A 46 2.18 14.90 -6.85
C TYR A 46 3.00 14.19 -7.92
N LYS A 47 3.96 13.37 -7.53
CA LYS A 47 4.87 12.72 -8.46
C LYS A 47 4.34 11.40 -9.01
N TYR A 48 3.59 10.64 -8.21
CA TYR A 48 3.12 9.30 -8.57
C TYR A 48 1.58 9.18 -8.57
N GLY A 49 0.85 10.22 -8.14
CA GLY A 49 -0.59 10.11 -7.91
C GLY A 49 -0.95 9.10 -6.82
N CYS A 50 -0.04 8.83 -5.89
CA CYS A 50 -0.24 7.88 -4.79
C CYS A 50 -0.45 8.63 -3.47
N ASP A 51 -1.50 8.28 -2.72
CA ASP A 51 -1.73 8.81 -1.38
C ASP A 51 -1.28 7.78 -0.33
N ILE A 52 -0.08 7.99 0.18
CA ILE A 52 0.54 7.09 1.16
C ILE A 52 0.78 7.86 2.45
N GLU A 53 0.11 7.46 3.52
CA GLU A 53 0.20 8.16 4.80
C GLU A 53 1.50 7.87 5.56
N PRO A 54 2.07 8.90 6.22
CA PRO A 54 3.21 8.69 7.12
C PRO A 54 2.84 7.75 8.26
N GLY A 55 3.69 6.75 8.50
CA GLY A 55 3.48 5.71 9.50
C GLY A 55 3.06 4.35 8.94
N VAL A 56 2.79 4.26 7.62
CA VAL A 56 2.64 2.97 6.95
C VAL A 56 3.90 2.13 7.12
N LYS A 57 3.77 0.84 7.42
CA LYS A 57 4.90 -0.08 7.62
C LYS A 57 5.04 -0.99 6.40
N ILE A 58 6.03 -0.73 5.55
CA ILE A 58 6.26 -1.47 4.31
C ILE A 58 7.66 -2.09 4.36
N HIS A 59 7.72 -3.40 4.18
CA HIS A 59 9.01 -4.09 4.06
C HIS A 59 9.75 -3.67 2.77
N SER A 60 11.07 -3.58 2.84
CA SER A 60 11.91 -3.09 1.73
C SER A 60 11.87 -3.96 0.46
N SER A 61 11.49 -5.24 0.57
CA SER A 61 11.33 -6.15 -0.56
C SER A 61 10.01 -5.98 -1.32
N CYS A 62 9.05 -5.19 -0.82
CA CYS A 62 7.79 -4.95 -1.52
C CYS A 62 8.00 -4.36 -2.91
N ILE A 63 7.12 -4.71 -3.83
CA ILE A 63 7.20 -4.32 -5.24
C ILE A 63 5.93 -3.55 -5.63
N PHE A 64 6.14 -2.40 -6.27
CA PHE A 64 5.10 -1.58 -6.88
C PHE A 64 5.33 -1.55 -8.39
N PRO A 65 4.79 -2.52 -9.18
CA PRO A 65 5.08 -2.60 -10.62
C PRO A 65 4.72 -1.31 -11.36
N HIS A 66 3.56 -0.75 -11.03
CA HIS A 66 3.03 0.49 -11.57
C HIS A 66 2.55 1.38 -10.42
N PRO A 67 3.43 2.22 -9.83
CA PRO A 67 3.09 3.02 -8.65
C PRO A 67 2.25 4.26 -9.04
N VAL A 68 0.98 4.05 -9.35
CA VAL A 68 0.00 5.09 -9.71
C VAL A 68 -1.32 4.80 -9.00
N GLY A 69 -1.93 5.81 -8.40
CA GLY A 69 -3.25 5.73 -7.77
C GLY A 69 -3.32 4.82 -6.54
N ILE A 70 -2.20 4.46 -5.95
CA ILE A 70 -2.17 3.60 -4.76
C ILE A 70 -2.47 4.45 -3.53
N THR A 71 -3.42 3.98 -2.69
CA THR A 71 -3.75 4.59 -1.41
C THR A 71 -3.42 3.63 -0.27
N LEU A 72 -2.57 4.07 0.66
CA LEU A 72 -2.19 3.30 1.85
C LEU A 72 -2.40 4.13 3.10
N GLY A 73 -3.31 3.69 3.97
CA GLY A 73 -3.61 4.35 5.24
C GLY A 73 -2.48 4.23 6.27
N LYS A 74 -2.49 5.14 7.23
CA LYS A 74 -1.59 5.13 8.38
C LYS A 74 -1.68 3.81 9.13
N ASN A 75 -0.54 3.27 9.57
CA ASN A 75 -0.43 2.00 10.32
C ASN A 75 -0.78 0.72 9.54
N VAL A 76 -1.09 0.77 8.26
CA VAL A 76 -1.13 -0.43 7.40
C VAL A 76 0.23 -1.13 7.49
N VAL A 77 0.19 -2.45 7.63
CA VAL A 77 1.40 -3.29 7.71
C VAL A 77 1.50 -4.16 6.47
N ILE A 78 2.63 -4.08 5.77
CA ILE A 78 2.90 -4.82 4.55
C ILE A 78 4.23 -5.54 4.70
N ASP A 79 4.17 -6.86 4.76
CA ASP A 79 5.32 -7.75 4.98
C ASP A 79 6.12 -7.98 3.69
N GLU A 80 7.04 -8.95 3.73
CA GLU A 80 8.02 -9.24 2.68
C GLU A 80 7.40 -9.68 1.35
N ASN A 81 8.03 -9.26 0.25
CA ASN A 81 7.74 -9.71 -1.12
C ASN A 81 6.28 -9.52 -1.56
N VAL A 82 5.54 -8.60 -0.93
CA VAL A 82 4.20 -8.23 -1.37
C VAL A 82 4.29 -7.44 -2.66
N LYS A 83 3.41 -7.76 -3.64
CA LYS A 83 3.25 -7.02 -4.89
C LYS A 83 1.95 -6.24 -4.86
N ILE A 84 2.02 -4.93 -5.06
CA ILE A 84 0.86 -4.02 -5.08
C ILE A 84 0.81 -3.33 -6.42
N HIS A 85 -0.22 -3.63 -7.21
CA HIS A 85 -0.45 -3.01 -8.51
C HIS A 85 -1.11 -1.64 -8.37
N GLN A 86 -1.30 -0.95 -9.50
CA GLN A 86 -1.91 0.38 -9.56
C GLN A 86 -3.34 0.41 -9.01
N ASN A 87 -3.77 1.58 -8.55
CA ASN A 87 -5.13 1.88 -8.08
C ASN A 87 -5.61 0.98 -6.92
N VAL A 88 -4.69 0.36 -6.19
CA VAL A 88 -5.00 -0.43 -4.98
C VAL A 88 -5.22 0.50 -3.81
N THR A 89 -6.29 0.27 -3.04
CA THR A 89 -6.58 0.97 -1.79
C THR A 89 -6.48 0.01 -0.61
N ILE A 90 -5.69 0.36 0.41
CA ILE A 90 -5.60 -0.39 1.66
C ILE A 90 -5.76 0.59 2.84
N GLY A 91 -6.82 0.44 3.62
CA GLY A 91 -7.12 1.39 4.69
C GLY A 91 -8.15 0.93 5.72
N SER A 92 -8.57 1.86 6.56
CA SER A 92 -9.62 1.61 7.56
C SER A 92 -10.99 1.47 6.91
N SER A 93 -11.93 0.86 7.65
CA SER A 93 -13.34 0.89 7.32
C SER A 93 -14.09 1.71 8.38
N PRO A 94 -14.92 2.67 8.00
CA PRO A 94 -15.70 3.47 8.94
C PRO A 94 -16.81 2.66 9.66
N LEU A 95 -17.07 1.43 9.22
CA LEU A 95 -18.18 0.61 9.69
C LEU A 95 -17.92 -0.11 11.04
N LYS A 96 -16.71 -0.03 11.60
CA LYS A 96 -16.40 -0.64 12.91
C LYS A 96 -15.88 0.41 13.89
N SER A 97 -16.59 0.51 15.01
CA SER A 97 -16.45 1.47 16.08
C SER A 97 -15.02 1.82 16.54
N GLY A 98 -14.68 3.09 16.52
CA GLY A 98 -13.80 3.78 17.48
C GLY A 98 -12.30 3.54 17.45
N LYS A 99 -11.78 2.45 16.91
CA LYS A 99 -10.35 2.21 16.69
C LYS A 99 -10.07 2.11 15.18
N GLU A 100 -9.21 2.96 14.68
CA GLU A 100 -8.68 2.84 13.31
C GLU A 100 -7.79 1.60 13.22
N LEU A 101 -8.41 0.43 13.12
CA LEU A 101 -7.73 -0.82 12.89
C LEU A 101 -7.47 -0.95 11.39
N MET A 102 -6.22 -1.23 11.04
CA MET A 102 -5.75 -1.23 9.67
C MET A 102 -5.41 -2.64 9.19
N PRO A 103 -5.56 -2.92 7.90
CA PRO A 103 -5.20 -4.21 7.35
C PRO A 103 -3.73 -4.57 7.58
N LYS A 104 -3.51 -5.87 7.79
CA LYS A 104 -2.19 -6.50 7.74
C LYS A 104 -2.09 -7.36 6.49
N ILE A 105 -1.06 -7.13 5.69
CA ILE A 105 -0.77 -7.90 4.48
C ILE A 105 0.49 -8.72 4.74
N GLU A 106 0.33 -10.03 4.80
CA GLU A 106 1.44 -10.95 5.06
C GLU A 106 2.30 -11.18 3.82
N LYS A 107 3.44 -11.86 4.02
CA LYS A 107 4.46 -12.08 2.99
C LYS A 107 3.94 -12.80 1.74
N ASN A 108 4.56 -12.49 0.60
CA ASN A 108 4.30 -13.11 -0.70
C ASN A 108 2.87 -12.93 -1.23
N VAL A 109 2.10 -11.98 -0.71
CA VAL A 109 0.77 -11.63 -1.23
C VAL A 109 0.90 -10.84 -2.53
N THR A 110 0.02 -11.11 -3.47
CA THR A 110 -0.12 -10.31 -4.70
C THR A 110 -1.50 -9.65 -4.74
N ILE A 111 -1.52 -8.33 -4.89
CA ILE A 111 -2.75 -7.53 -4.96
C ILE A 111 -2.81 -6.88 -6.33
N PHE A 112 -3.78 -7.31 -7.14
CA PHE A 112 -3.96 -6.82 -8.50
C PHE A 112 -4.69 -5.47 -8.53
N ALA A 113 -4.65 -4.84 -9.71
CA ALA A 113 -5.10 -3.48 -9.94
C ALA A 113 -6.54 -3.21 -9.47
N GLY A 114 -6.76 -2.05 -8.85
CA GLY A 114 -8.08 -1.60 -8.43
C GLY A 114 -8.67 -2.32 -7.22
N ALA A 115 -7.95 -3.26 -6.60
CA ALA A 115 -8.45 -3.95 -5.41
C ALA A 115 -8.58 -2.98 -4.23
N VAL A 116 -9.62 -3.16 -3.41
CA VAL A 116 -9.88 -2.38 -2.20
C VAL A 116 -9.86 -3.32 -0.99
N ILE A 117 -9.01 -3.05 -0.02
CA ILE A 117 -8.87 -3.83 1.21
C ILE A 117 -9.13 -2.89 2.38
N ALA A 118 -10.25 -3.08 3.09
CA ALA A 118 -10.69 -2.13 4.11
C ALA A 118 -11.14 -2.79 5.41
N GLY A 119 -10.57 -2.33 6.53
CA GLY A 119 -10.95 -2.74 7.89
C GLY A 119 -9.84 -3.44 8.65
N ASP A 120 -10.20 -3.92 9.83
CA ASP A 120 -9.34 -4.73 10.68
C ASP A 120 -9.35 -6.17 10.18
N LEU A 121 -8.40 -6.49 9.31
CA LEU A 121 -8.33 -7.81 8.68
C LEU A 121 -6.89 -8.18 8.29
N THR A 122 -6.68 -9.47 8.11
CA THR A 122 -5.40 -10.02 7.66
C THR A 122 -5.55 -10.69 6.30
N ILE A 123 -4.70 -10.31 5.35
CA ILE A 123 -4.49 -11.07 4.12
C ILE A 123 -3.31 -12.00 4.38
N SER A 124 -3.58 -13.29 4.55
CA SER A 124 -2.56 -14.26 4.93
C SER A 124 -1.60 -14.57 3.78
N HIS A 125 -0.44 -15.11 4.15
CA HIS A 125 0.70 -15.31 3.25
C HIS A 125 0.36 -16.05 1.95
N GLY A 126 0.95 -15.58 0.86
CA GLY A 126 0.80 -16.20 -0.46
C GLY A 126 -0.58 -16.06 -1.09
N ALA A 127 -1.49 -15.30 -0.49
CA ALA A 127 -2.81 -15.04 -1.09
C ALA A 127 -2.70 -14.17 -2.34
N ILE A 128 -3.66 -14.32 -3.24
CA ILE A 128 -3.81 -13.55 -4.47
C ILE A 128 -5.14 -12.82 -4.44
N ILE A 129 -5.09 -11.49 -4.48
CA ILE A 129 -6.27 -10.64 -4.56
C ILE A 129 -6.43 -10.17 -6.01
N GLY A 130 -7.48 -10.63 -6.66
CA GLY A 130 -7.79 -10.32 -8.05
C GLY A 130 -8.11 -8.84 -8.26
N ALA A 131 -8.06 -8.42 -9.53
CA ALA A 131 -8.34 -7.04 -9.90
C ALA A 131 -9.78 -6.64 -9.51
N ASN A 132 -9.92 -5.39 -9.01
CA ASN A 132 -11.19 -4.79 -8.57
C ASN A 132 -11.92 -5.59 -7.46
N ALA A 133 -11.23 -6.51 -6.78
CA ALA A 133 -11.82 -7.21 -5.64
C ALA A 133 -11.98 -6.29 -4.43
N VAL A 134 -13.10 -6.39 -3.71
CA VAL A 134 -13.35 -5.65 -2.47
C VAL A 134 -13.27 -6.63 -1.30
N ILE A 135 -12.33 -6.39 -0.40
CA ILE A 135 -12.02 -7.26 0.73
C ILE A 135 -12.37 -6.55 2.04
N SER A 136 -13.27 -7.14 2.81
CA SER A 136 -13.72 -6.63 4.12
C SER A 136 -13.63 -7.69 5.24
N ARG A 137 -12.93 -8.80 4.99
CA ARG A 137 -12.72 -9.91 5.94
C ARG A 137 -11.38 -10.57 5.70
N ASP A 138 -10.93 -11.38 6.66
CA ASP A 138 -9.70 -12.13 6.56
C ASP A 138 -9.68 -13.05 5.34
N ILE A 139 -8.51 -13.17 4.72
CA ILE A 139 -8.26 -14.07 3.60
C ILE A 139 -7.22 -15.12 4.03
N GLN A 140 -7.57 -16.38 3.85
CA GLN A 140 -6.71 -17.51 4.20
C GLN A 140 -5.46 -17.56 3.33
N ALA A 141 -4.43 -18.20 3.87
CA ALA A 141 -3.16 -18.36 3.17
C ALA A 141 -3.33 -19.11 1.83
N LYS A 142 -2.58 -18.67 0.83
CA LYS A 142 -2.54 -19.28 -0.53
C LYS A 142 -3.90 -19.29 -1.26
N SER A 143 -4.89 -18.55 -0.77
CA SER A 143 -6.20 -18.43 -1.42
C SER A 143 -6.14 -17.42 -2.56
N THR A 144 -6.97 -17.63 -3.57
CA THR A 144 -7.20 -16.67 -4.65
C THR A 144 -8.61 -16.12 -4.55
N VAL A 145 -8.73 -14.79 -4.43
CA VAL A 145 -10.02 -14.09 -4.44
C VAL A 145 -10.19 -13.38 -5.77
N VAL A 146 -11.31 -13.58 -6.40
CA VAL A 146 -11.67 -12.92 -7.67
C VAL A 146 -13.04 -12.27 -7.55
N THR A 147 -13.30 -11.27 -8.38
CA THR A 147 -14.64 -10.68 -8.52
C THR A 147 -15.57 -11.66 -9.24
N ALA A 148 -16.88 -11.52 -8.98
CA ALA A 148 -17.89 -12.26 -9.74
C ALA A 148 -17.81 -11.92 -11.25
N LYS A 149 -18.22 -12.87 -12.11
CA LYS A 149 -18.35 -12.61 -13.54
C LYS A 149 -19.42 -11.52 -13.77
N PRO A 150 -19.23 -10.62 -14.74
CA PRO A 150 -20.24 -9.61 -15.04
C PRO A 150 -21.55 -10.26 -15.50
N THR A 151 -22.68 -9.72 -15.05
CA THR A 151 -24.03 -10.11 -15.53
C THR A 151 -24.39 -9.19 -16.71
N ILE A 152 -24.77 -9.78 -17.83
CA ILE A 152 -25.28 -9.05 -18.99
C ILE A 152 -26.80 -8.92 -18.81
N LEU A 153 -27.25 -7.67 -18.72
CA LEU A 153 -28.72 -7.39 -18.75
C LEU A 153 -29.10 -7.15 -20.22
N THR A 154 -29.95 -7.98 -20.72
CA THR A 154 -30.55 -7.86 -22.09
C THR A 154 -31.91 -7.20 -22.01
#